data_d67f982dcba6226484d4e7f5c96d4660
#
_entry.id   d67f982dcba6226484d4e7f5c96d4660
#
_cell.length_a   1.000
_cell.length_b   1.000
_cell.length_c   1.000
_cell.angle_alpha   90.00
_cell.angle_beta   90.00
_cell.angle_gamma   90.00
#
_symmetry.space_group_name_H-M   'P 1'
#
loop_
_entity.id
_entity.type
_entity.pdbx_description
1 polymer ?
#
loop_
_entity_poly.entity_id
_entity_poly.type
_entity_poly.pdbx_seq_one_letter_code
_entity_poly.pdbx_strand_id
1 'polypeptide(L)'
;GDYVSVGHNVTIHGADVDDYALIGMGATLLDDAHVGEGAIVAAGALVLKGTQIGPHEIWGGVPAKFIKKADPAQTEEINKKIANNYAMYASWYSAPIDAIDSL
;
A
#
# COMPACT_ATOMS: atom_id res chain seq x y z
N GLY A 1 0.36 10.22 -7.35
CA GLY A 1 0.98 11.08 -6.34
C GLY A 1 2.49 10.96 -6.32
N ASP A 2 3.13 11.85 -5.61
CA ASP A 2 4.57 11.83 -5.44
C ASP A 2 4.97 10.85 -4.34
N TYR A 3 6.15 10.26 -4.49
CA TYR A 3 6.71 9.34 -3.49
C TYR A 3 5.82 8.13 -3.19
N VAL A 4 5.02 7.71 -4.17
CA VAL A 4 4.24 6.48 -4.05
C VAL A 4 5.17 5.28 -4.23
N SER A 5 5.08 4.30 -3.32
CA SER A 5 5.84 3.06 -3.41
C SER A 5 4.92 1.95 -3.89
N VAL A 6 5.27 1.32 -4.99
CA VAL A 6 4.45 0.28 -5.62
C VAL A 6 5.28 -0.99 -5.74
N GLY A 7 4.80 -2.07 -5.17
CA GLY A 7 5.45 -3.37 -5.22
C GLY A 7 5.38 -4.04 -6.58
N HIS A 8 5.98 -5.23 -6.67
CA HIS A 8 5.96 -6.01 -7.91
C HIS A 8 4.56 -6.55 -8.21
N ASN A 9 4.24 -6.64 -9.49
CA ASN A 9 2.99 -7.23 -9.98
C ASN A 9 1.72 -6.55 -9.43
N VAL A 10 1.81 -5.25 -9.17
CA VAL A 10 0.63 -4.46 -8.82
C VAL A 10 -0.13 -4.11 -10.10
N THR A 11 -1.43 -4.29 -10.07
CA THR A 11 -2.33 -3.86 -11.15
C THR A 11 -3.12 -2.65 -10.68
N ILE A 12 -2.96 -1.52 -11.36
CA ILE A 12 -3.73 -0.30 -11.09
C ILE A 12 -4.58 -0.03 -12.32
N HIS A 13 -5.89 -0.11 -12.17
CA HIS A 13 -6.82 -0.01 -13.28
C HIS A 13 -7.79 1.15 -13.04
N GLY A 14 -7.33 2.35 -13.37
CA GLY A 14 -8.15 3.55 -13.23
C GLY A 14 -8.33 4.06 -11.80
N ALA A 15 -7.43 3.69 -10.89
CA ALA A 15 -7.47 4.15 -9.50
C ALA A 15 -6.58 5.37 -9.31
N ASP A 16 -6.91 6.19 -8.31
CA ASP A 16 -6.10 7.32 -7.88
C ASP A 16 -5.32 6.96 -6.63
N VAL A 17 -4.04 7.27 -6.62
CA VAL A 17 -3.16 7.02 -5.47
C VAL A 17 -2.48 8.31 -5.06
N ASP A 18 -2.72 8.76 -3.85
CA ASP A 18 -2.16 10.01 -3.32
C ASP A 18 -0.71 9.85 -2.86
N ASP A 19 -0.11 10.96 -2.47
CA ASP A 19 1.29 11.01 -2.08
C ASP A 19 1.61 10.06 -0.92
N TYR A 20 2.81 9.52 -0.92
CA TYR A 20 3.34 8.68 0.15
C TYR A 20 2.56 7.39 0.41
N ALA A 21 1.63 7.01 -0.46
CA ALA A 21 0.94 5.74 -0.33
C ALA A 21 1.87 4.57 -0.65
N LEU A 22 1.62 3.42 -0.05
CA LEU A 22 2.37 2.20 -0.31
C LEU A 22 1.40 1.13 -0.79
N ILE A 23 1.66 0.61 -1.98
CA ILE A 23 0.84 -0.46 -2.57
C ILE A 23 1.65 -1.75 -2.55
N GLY A 24 1.20 -2.70 -1.77
CA GLY A 24 1.90 -3.96 -1.57
C GLY A 24 1.94 -4.84 -2.82
N MET A 25 2.92 -5.72 -2.87
CA MET A 25 3.15 -6.63 -3.99
C MET A 25 1.89 -7.44 -4.32
N GLY A 26 1.59 -7.53 -5.61
CA GLY A 26 0.47 -8.33 -6.10
C GLY A 26 -0.92 -7.76 -5.82
N ALA A 27 -1.01 -6.55 -5.26
CA ALA A 27 -2.29 -5.91 -5.03
C ALA A 27 -2.94 -5.50 -6.35
N THR A 28 -4.26 -5.46 -6.35
CA THR A 28 -5.05 -5.01 -7.51
C THR A 28 -5.97 -3.88 -7.07
N LEU A 29 -5.87 -2.74 -7.76
CA LEU A 29 -6.73 -1.59 -7.51
C LEU A 29 -7.65 -1.42 -8.72
N LEU A 30 -8.95 -1.47 -8.50
CA LEU A 30 -9.94 -1.37 -9.57
C LEU A 30 -10.38 0.07 -9.80
N ASP A 31 -11.18 0.27 -10.84
CA ASP A 31 -11.59 1.60 -11.29
C ASP A 31 -12.23 2.42 -10.17
N ASP A 32 -11.94 3.72 -10.18
CA ASP A 32 -12.50 4.68 -9.23
C ASP A 32 -12.15 4.42 -7.76
N ALA A 33 -11.25 3.49 -7.48
CA ALA A 33 -10.71 3.35 -6.14
C ALA A 33 -9.78 4.53 -5.85
N HIS A 34 -9.77 4.97 -4.60
CA HIS A 34 -8.91 6.06 -4.17
C HIS A 34 -8.11 5.62 -2.95
N VAL A 35 -6.79 5.77 -3.05
CA VAL A 35 -5.88 5.47 -1.93
C VAL A 35 -5.35 6.79 -1.38
N GLY A 36 -5.73 7.10 -0.16
CA GLY A 36 -5.39 8.37 0.47
C GLY A 36 -3.91 8.52 0.79
N GLU A 37 -3.52 9.75 1.09
CA GLU A 37 -2.13 10.08 1.42
C GLU A 37 -1.60 9.21 2.55
N GLY A 38 -0.43 8.63 2.34
CA GLY A 38 0.23 7.81 3.37
C GLY A 38 -0.48 6.50 3.70
N ALA A 39 -1.50 6.12 2.94
CA ALA A 39 -2.20 4.87 3.17
C ALA A 39 -1.38 3.67 2.72
N ILE A 40 -1.68 2.51 3.27
CA ILE A 40 -0.99 1.26 2.94
C ILE A 40 -2.02 0.24 2.47
N VAL A 41 -1.79 -0.30 1.29
CA VAL A 41 -2.55 -1.44 0.77
C VAL A 41 -1.66 -2.68 0.91
N ALA A 42 -2.10 -3.65 1.68
CA ALA A 42 -1.30 -4.84 1.97
C ALA A 42 -1.08 -5.69 0.71
N ALA A 43 -0.02 -6.49 0.73
CA ALA A 43 0.31 -7.38 -0.38
C ALA A 43 -0.87 -8.30 -0.73
N GLY A 44 -1.12 -8.47 -2.02
CA GLY A 44 -2.17 -9.35 -2.51
C GLY A 44 -3.60 -8.85 -2.31
N ALA A 45 -3.79 -7.64 -1.81
CA ALA A 45 -5.14 -7.11 -1.58
C ALA A 45 -5.87 -6.84 -2.89
N LEU A 46 -7.18 -6.99 -2.86
CA LEU A 46 -8.06 -6.62 -3.97
C LEU A 46 -8.91 -5.44 -3.55
N VAL A 47 -8.58 -4.25 -4.05
CA VAL A 47 -9.34 -3.03 -3.77
C VAL A 47 -10.42 -2.87 -4.83
N LEU A 48 -11.67 -3.04 -4.42
CA LEU A 48 -12.79 -3.04 -5.34
C LEU A 48 -13.08 -1.65 -5.90
N LYS A 49 -13.81 -1.64 -7.00
CA LYS A 49 -14.24 -0.42 -7.66
C LYS A 49 -14.89 0.56 -6.68
N GLY A 50 -14.47 1.81 -6.74
CA GLY A 50 -15.05 2.87 -5.93
C GLY A 50 -14.65 2.88 -4.46
N THR A 51 -13.77 1.97 -4.03
CA THR A 51 -13.32 1.94 -2.63
C THR A 51 -12.59 3.22 -2.27
N GLN A 52 -12.93 3.78 -1.10
CA GLN A 52 -12.29 4.98 -0.59
C GLN A 52 -11.42 4.62 0.62
N ILE A 53 -10.11 4.63 0.43
CA ILE A 53 -9.15 4.40 1.50
C ILE A 53 -8.68 5.76 2.00
N GLY A 54 -8.95 6.05 3.26
CA GLY A 54 -8.60 7.33 3.85
C GLY A 54 -7.11 7.50 4.10
N PRO A 55 -6.67 8.73 4.38
CA PRO A 55 -5.25 8.98 4.65
C PRO A 55 -4.76 8.15 5.82
N HIS A 56 -3.55 7.62 5.68
CA HIS A 56 -2.86 6.85 6.71
C HIS A 56 -3.62 5.61 7.19
N GLU A 57 -4.57 5.13 6.40
CA GLU A 57 -5.26 3.87 6.71
C GLU A 57 -4.53 2.69 6.11
N ILE A 58 -4.62 1.55 6.78
CA ILE A 58 -4.08 0.28 6.29
C ILE A 58 -5.23 -0.62 5.92
N TRP A 59 -5.24 -1.08 4.69
CA TRP A 59 -6.27 -1.97 4.16
C TRP A 59 -5.65 -3.23 3.59
N GLY A 60 -6.32 -4.35 3.72
CA GLY A 60 -5.83 -5.61 3.17
C GLY A 60 -6.92 -6.63 3.01
N GLY A 61 -6.59 -7.72 2.33
CA GLY A 61 -7.49 -8.85 2.10
C GLY A 61 -8.16 -8.82 0.74
N VAL A 62 -8.99 -9.83 0.49
CA VAL A 62 -9.74 -10.01 -0.76
C VAL A 62 -11.19 -10.28 -0.40
N PRO A 63 -12.11 -9.31 -0.55
CA PRO A 63 -11.85 -7.91 -0.88
C PRO A 63 -11.18 -7.16 0.27
N ALA A 64 -10.44 -6.11 -0.07
CA ALA A 64 -9.73 -5.33 0.93
C ALA A 64 -10.69 -4.67 1.90
N LYS A 65 -10.32 -4.70 3.17
CA LYS A 65 -11.07 -4.11 4.27
C LYS A 65 -10.15 -3.28 5.13
N PHE A 66 -10.70 -2.29 5.82
CA PHE A 66 -9.97 -1.47 6.76
C PHE A 66 -9.40 -2.36 7.88
N ILE A 67 -8.11 -2.22 8.15
CA ILE A 67 -7.44 -2.95 9.21
C ILE A 67 -7.21 -2.04 10.41
N LYS A 68 -6.49 -0.95 10.20
CA LYS A 68 -6.19 0.03 11.25
C LYS A 68 -5.69 1.32 10.63
N LYS A 69 -5.56 2.36 11.44
CA LYS A 69 -4.95 3.61 11.03
C LYS A 69 -3.46 3.55 11.37
N ALA A 70 -2.61 3.90 10.40
CA ALA A 70 -1.17 3.94 10.61
C ALA A 70 -0.78 5.27 11.27
N ASP A 71 0.31 5.24 12.04
CA ASP A 71 0.94 6.48 12.50
C ASP A 71 1.57 7.16 11.28
N PRO A 72 1.22 8.43 10.99
CA PRO A 72 1.79 9.13 9.84
C PRO A 72 3.32 9.14 9.81
N ALA A 73 3.95 9.27 10.96
CA ALA A 73 5.41 9.25 11.03
C ALA A 73 5.97 7.88 10.66
N GLN A 74 5.34 6.80 11.09
CA GLN A 74 5.76 5.44 10.74
C GLN A 74 5.58 5.17 9.25
N THR A 75 4.47 5.58 8.67
CA THR A 75 4.20 5.38 7.25
C THR A 75 5.23 6.11 6.40
N GLU A 76 5.52 7.36 6.74
CA GLU A 76 6.49 8.16 6.03
C GLU A 76 7.88 7.53 6.12
N GLU A 77 8.27 7.07 7.30
CA GLU A 77 9.56 6.43 7.51
C GLU A 77 9.69 5.14 6.71
N ILE A 78 8.66 4.30 6.71
CA ILE A 78 8.64 3.07 5.91
C ILE A 78 8.79 3.40 4.44
N ASN A 79 8.05 4.37 3.95
CA ASN A 79 8.12 4.79 2.56
C ASN A 79 9.49 5.30 2.16
N LYS A 80 10.13 6.07 3.02
CA LYS A 80 11.48 6.57 2.77
C LYS A 80 12.49 5.44 2.70
N LYS A 81 12.39 4.47 3.59
CA LYS A 81 13.27 3.29 3.58
C LYS A 81 13.12 2.51 2.29
N ILE A 82 11.90 2.29 1.84
CA ILE A 82 11.63 1.56 0.60
C ILE A 82 12.20 2.33 -0.60
N ALA A 83 11.95 3.63 -0.65
CA ALA A 83 12.42 4.45 -1.77
C ALA A 83 13.93 4.52 -1.85
N ASN A 84 14.63 4.52 -0.71
CA ASN A 84 16.07 4.68 -0.65
C ASN A 84 16.84 3.36 -0.74
N ASN A 85 16.20 2.22 -0.56
CA ASN A 85 16.89 0.94 -0.52
C ASN A 85 16.05 -0.18 -1.13
N TYR A 86 16.02 -0.18 -2.45
CA TYR A 86 15.20 -1.13 -3.21
C TYR A 86 15.55 -2.59 -2.95
N ALA A 87 16.83 -2.88 -2.74
CA ALA A 87 17.25 -4.25 -2.44
C ALA A 87 16.69 -4.73 -1.10
N MET A 88 16.69 -3.87 -0.11
CA MET A 88 16.09 -4.16 1.18
C MET A 88 14.56 -4.28 1.05
N TYR A 89 13.97 -3.51 0.18
CA TYR A 89 12.55 -3.58 -0.11
C TYR A 89 12.16 -4.96 -0.67
N ALA A 90 12.92 -5.48 -1.62
CA ALA A 90 12.68 -6.82 -2.16
C ALA A 90 12.81 -7.88 -1.06
N SER A 91 13.80 -7.78 -0.21
CA SER A 91 13.97 -8.63 0.94
C SER A 91 12.82 -8.54 1.93
N TRP A 92 12.33 -7.34 2.13
CA TRP A 92 11.23 -7.07 3.05
C TRP A 92 9.94 -7.77 2.60
N TYR A 93 9.68 -7.81 1.30
CA TYR A 93 8.53 -8.52 0.78
C TYR A 93 8.67 -10.04 0.86
N SER A 94 9.87 -10.54 0.65
CA SER A 94 10.10 -12.00 0.68
C SER A 94 10.26 -12.52 2.11
N ALA A 95 10.76 -11.73 3.00
CA ALA A 95 11.03 -12.20 4.33
C ALA A 95 9.78 -12.21 5.18
N PRO A 96 9.16 -11.34 5.58
CA PRO A 96 7.93 -11.51 6.29
C PRO A 96 6.87 -10.69 5.70
N ILE A 97 6.23 -11.29 4.80
CA ILE A 97 4.85 -10.94 4.58
C ILE A 97 4.19 -10.67 5.92
N ASP A 98 4.61 -11.40 6.95
CA ASP A 98 4.20 -11.16 8.33
C ASP A 98 4.46 -9.74 8.83
N ALA A 99 5.54 -9.13 8.44
CA ALA A 99 5.82 -7.75 8.84
C ALA A 99 4.88 -6.77 8.15
N ILE A 100 4.48 -7.08 6.92
CA ILE A 100 3.49 -6.28 6.19
C ILE A 100 2.10 -6.52 6.77
N ASP A 101 1.77 -7.76 7.04
CA ASP A 101 0.47 -8.11 7.61
C ASP A 101 0.29 -7.56 9.02
N SER A 102 1.37 -7.33 9.72
CA SER A 102 1.34 -6.74 11.05
C SER A 102 1.33 -5.21 11.05
N LEU A 103 1.53 -4.62 9.90
CA LEU A 103 1.37 -3.19 9.75
C LEU A 103 -0.13 -2.85 9.77
#